data_daa63e365109b8751260e01829b4ddb4
#
_entry.id   daa63e365109b8751260e01829b4ddb4
#
_cell.length_a   1.000
_cell.length_b   1.000
_cell.length_c   1.000
_cell.angle_alpha   90.00
_cell.angle_beta   90.00
_cell.angle_gamma   90.00
#
_symmetry.space_group_name_H-M   'P 1'
#
loop_
_entity.id
_entity.type
_entity.pdbx_description
1 polymer ?
#
loop_
_entity_poly.entity_id
_entity_poly.type
_entity_poly.pdbx_seq_one_letter_code
_entity_poly.pdbx_strand_id
1 'polypeptide(L)'
;MQPVVENLSGLERRVDVVVSVADIEKEVQSQLKRVARTAKIQGFRPGKAPLSIIERNHGPGIRYDVINTEVGKAFEKVIEEANLRIAGTPNLEPKTEGVEEGTMAFSATFEVYPEITVPDLAALKVTRSESEVGETEMSRTLDILRKQRANYEAREGREAQDDDRVTLDFVGTIDGEPFEGGSAEKFPFVLGQGRMLPEFETAVRGLKAGDTNTFPLTFPEDYQGKEVAGKTAEFKITITEVAEPILPEVDAEFAKQLGQPDGDVDKLMTDICSNIEREVKARARSRTKASVFDALLEAGQFDVPKALVDSDAENRVAAAREDLKQRGVPNAESIPIPKEAFSAESERRVRLGLLVSKLVETAELQAKPEQVRARIEEMAQNYEQPAQVVTYYLSDRQRRAEIEAVVLEDNVVDHVLSKAQVTDEKVDFDELMGTA
;
A
#
# COMPACT_ATOMS: atom_id res chain seq x y z
N MET A 1 1.63 23.70 -40.99
CA MET A 1 2.58 24.44 -40.14
C MET A 1 3.02 23.46 -39.07
N GLN A 2 4.33 23.33 -38.83
CA GLN A 2 4.76 22.56 -37.66
C GLN A 2 4.24 23.28 -36.39
N PRO A 3 3.66 22.56 -35.45
CA PRO A 3 3.19 23.16 -34.20
C PRO A 3 4.37 23.80 -33.45
N VAL A 4 4.19 25.05 -33.02
CA VAL A 4 5.20 25.72 -32.22
C VAL A 4 5.02 25.27 -30.77
N VAL A 5 5.95 24.42 -30.31
CA VAL A 5 6.01 23.99 -28.92
C VAL A 5 6.93 24.96 -28.17
N GLU A 6 6.37 25.65 -27.20
CA GLU A 6 7.09 26.54 -26.31
C GLU A 6 7.58 25.75 -25.08
N ASN A 7 8.88 25.81 -24.80
CA ASN A 7 9.45 25.23 -23.58
C ASN A 7 9.32 26.29 -22.46
N LEU A 8 8.64 25.93 -21.39
CA LEU A 8 8.46 26.79 -20.22
C LEU A 8 9.56 26.51 -19.17
N SER A 9 9.23 25.80 -18.11
CA SER A 9 10.18 25.44 -17.06
C SER A 9 10.28 23.93 -16.92
N GLY A 10 11.48 23.41 -16.79
CA GLY A 10 11.72 21.97 -16.60
C GLY A 10 11.02 21.11 -17.68
N LEU A 11 10.05 20.31 -17.25
CA LEU A 11 9.28 19.42 -18.14
C LEU A 11 8.02 20.07 -18.73
N GLU A 12 7.69 21.28 -18.31
CA GLU A 12 6.47 21.97 -18.73
C GLU A 12 6.60 22.51 -20.16
N ARG A 13 5.57 22.28 -20.95
CA ARG A 13 5.46 22.70 -22.36
C ARG A 13 4.14 23.41 -22.59
N ARG A 14 4.11 24.28 -23.58
CA ARG A 14 2.90 24.97 -24.03
C ARG A 14 2.78 24.84 -25.55
N VAL A 15 1.57 24.60 -26.01
CA VAL A 15 1.23 24.64 -27.44
C VAL A 15 -0.09 25.35 -27.62
N ASP A 16 -0.21 26.06 -28.75
CA ASP A 16 -1.50 26.65 -29.16
C ASP A 16 -2.24 25.66 -30.06
N VAL A 17 -3.48 25.41 -29.69
CA VAL A 17 -4.41 24.53 -30.42
C VAL A 17 -5.49 25.41 -31.06
N VAL A 18 -5.66 25.29 -32.36
CA VAL A 18 -6.65 26.08 -33.13
C VAL A 18 -7.69 25.14 -33.72
N VAL A 19 -8.95 25.48 -33.52
CA VAL A 19 -10.10 24.72 -34.05
C VAL A 19 -11.02 25.65 -34.89
N SER A 20 -11.59 25.13 -35.97
CA SER A 20 -12.48 25.86 -36.85
C SER A 20 -13.88 25.98 -36.23
N VAL A 21 -14.40 27.22 -36.14
CA VAL A 21 -15.78 27.46 -35.69
C VAL A 21 -16.79 26.78 -36.64
N ALA A 22 -16.50 26.75 -37.95
CA ALA A 22 -17.37 26.09 -38.91
C ALA A 22 -17.48 24.58 -38.69
N ASP A 23 -16.39 23.91 -38.32
CA ASP A 23 -16.39 22.47 -38.01
C ASP A 23 -17.12 22.18 -36.70
N ILE A 24 -16.92 23.02 -35.67
CA ILE A 24 -17.69 22.97 -34.43
C ILE A 24 -19.19 23.08 -34.71
N GLU A 25 -19.64 24.11 -35.46
CA GLU A 25 -21.04 24.30 -35.76
C GLU A 25 -21.64 23.12 -36.54
N LYS A 26 -20.90 22.58 -37.50
CA LYS A 26 -21.32 21.40 -38.27
C LYS A 26 -21.53 20.19 -37.36
N GLU A 27 -20.62 19.96 -36.42
CA GLU A 27 -20.71 18.81 -35.47
C GLU A 27 -21.82 19.06 -34.43
N VAL A 28 -22.00 20.30 -33.94
CA VAL A 28 -23.11 20.66 -33.04
C VAL A 28 -24.46 20.37 -33.73
N GLN A 29 -24.64 20.76 -35.01
CA GLN A 29 -25.86 20.46 -35.76
C GLN A 29 -26.06 18.93 -35.94
N SER A 30 -24.98 18.19 -36.15
CA SER A 30 -25.02 16.72 -36.22
C SER A 30 -25.51 16.10 -34.91
N GLN A 31 -24.92 16.52 -33.78
CA GLN A 31 -25.28 16.05 -32.45
C GLN A 31 -26.71 16.43 -32.04
N LEU A 32 -27.13 17.68 -32.34
CA LEU A 32 -28.52 18.12 -32.12
C LEU A 32 -29.54 17.23 -32.87
N LYS A 33 -29.25 16.89 -34.14
CA LYS A 33 -30.10 15.97 -34.92
C LYS A 33 -30.15 14.57 -34.32
N ARG A 34 -29.02 14.09 -33.74
CA ARG A 34 -28.94 12.79 -33.06
C ARG A 34 -29.78 12.79 -31.78
N VAL A 35 -29.60 13.81 -30.94
CA VAL A 35 -30.34 13.97 -29.68
C VAL A 35 -31.83 14.15 -29.95
N ALA A 36 -32.23 14.90 -31.01
CA ALA A 36 -33.62 15.11 -31.39
C ALA A 36 -34.39 13.80 -31.62
N ARG A 37 -33.72 12.72 -32.04
CA ARG A 37 -34.36 11.40 -32.29
C ARG A 37 -34.71 10.66 -30.98
N THR A 38 -34.02 10.91 -29.90
CA THR A 38 -34.13 10.14 -28.63
C THR A 38 -34.60 10.98 -27.45
N ALA A 39 -34.45 12.31 -27.50
CA ALA A 39 -34.79 13.21 -26.41
C ALA A 39 -36.30 13.12 -26.04
N LYS A 40 -36.53 13.01 -24.72
CA LYS A 40 -37.89 13.11 -24.16
C LYS A 40 -38.13 14.55 -23.74
N ILE A 41 -38.92 15.26 -24.54
CA ILE A 41 -39.30 16.67 -24.31
C ILE A 41 -40.74 16.70 -23.87
N GLN A 42 -41.04 17.41 -22.77
CA GLN A 42 -42.39 17.55 -22.27
C GLN A 42 -43.29 18.22 -23.31
N GLY A 43 -44.42 17.61 -23.60
CA GLY A 43 -45.37 18.08 -24.64
C GLY A 43 -45.10 17.52 -26.05
N PHE A 44 -44.05 16.75 -26.29
CA PHE A 44 -43.75 16.14 -27.58
C PHE A 44 -43.49 14.63 -27.48
N ARG A 45 -43.98 13.92 -28.52
CA ARG A 45 -43.61 12.51 -28.66
C ARG A 45 -42.10 12.38 -28.98
N PRO A 46 -41.36 11.42 -28.41
CA PRO A 46 -39.94 11.22 -28.71
C PRO A 46 -39.66 11.23 -30.20
N GLY A 47 -38.67 12.01 -30.63
CA GLY A 47 -38.30 12.17 -32.03
C GLY A 47 -39.16 13.13 -32.85
N LYS A 48 -40.13 13.84 -32.27
CA LYS A 48 -41.03 14.77 -32.94
C LYS A 48 -40.96 16.22 -32.42
N ALA A 49 -40.07 16.51 -31.48
CA ALA A 49 -39.84 17.88 -31.04
C ALA A 49 -39.12 18.69 -32.12
N PRO A 50 -39.51 19.97 -32.33
CA PRO A 50 -38.80 20.87 -33.26
C PRO A 50 -37.34 21.05 -32.84
N LEU A 51 -36.44 21.13 -33.82
CA LEU A 51 -34.98 21.23 -33.57
C LEU A 51 -34.63 22.47 -32.72
N SER A 52 -35.36 23.58 -32.90
CA SER A 52 -35.18 24.82 -32.11
C SER A 52 -35.46 24.65 -30.62
N ILE A 53 -36.37 23.75 -30.25
CA ILE A 53 -36.63 23.42 -28.82
C ILE A 53 -35.51 22.54 -28.29
N ILE A 54 -35.01 21.58 -29.08
CA ILE A 54 -33.86 20.75 -28.71
C ILE A 54 -32.62 21.62 -28.50
N GLU A 55 -32.38 22.54 -29.44
CA GLU A 55 -31.24 23.47 -29.38
C GLU A 55 -31.31 24.36 -28.14
N ARG A 56 -32.48 24.89 -27.82
CA ARG A 56 -32.64 25.70 -26.60
C ARG A 56 -32.38 24.93 -25.32
N ASN A 57 -32.79 23.65 -25.26
CA ASN A 57 -32.69 22.85 -24.04
C ASN A 57 -31.36 22.12 -23.90
N HIS A 58 -30.75 21.69 -24.99
CA HIS A 58 -29.55 20.88 -25.02
C HIS A 58 -28.37 21.53 -25.77
N GLY A 59 -28.62 22.61 -26.52
CA GLY A 59 -27.61 23.26 -27.34
C GLY A 59 -26.35 23.70 -26.61
N PRO A 60 -26.47 24.43 -25.47
CA PRO A 60 -25.29 24.86 -24.72
C PRO A 60 -24.42 23.71 -24.24
N GLY A 61 -25.03 22.64 -23.71
CA GLY A 61 -24.28 21.44 -23.29
C GLY A 61 -23.62 20.73 -24.46
N ILE A 62 -24.38 20.50 -25.57
CA ILE A 62 -23.84 19.86 -26.77
C ILE A 62 -22.67 20.68 -27.36
N ARG A 63 -22.81 22.01 -27.41
CA ARG A 63 -21.73 22.89 -27.88
C ARG A 63 -20.48 22.77 -27.03
N TYR A 64 -20.63 22.77 -25.72
CA TYR A 64 -19.52 22.58 -24.79
C TYR A 64 -18.80 21.24 -25.00
N ASP A 65 -19.57 20.14 -25.11
CA ASP A 65 -19.04 18.79 -25.35
C ASP A 65 -18.34 18.69 -26.72
N VAL A 66 -18.89 19.30 -27.76
CA VAL A 66 -18.28 19.32 -29.09
C VAL A 66 -16.99 20.13 -29.08
N ILE A 67 -16.98 21.32 -28.48
CA ILE A 67 -15.77 22.14 -28.35
C ILE A 67 -14.66 21.33 -27.66
N ASN A 68 -14.94 20.73 -26.50
CA ASN A 68 -13.96 19.92 -25.77
C ASN A 68 -13.44 18.75 -26.62
N THR A 69 -14.34 18.09 -27.37
CA THR A 69 -13.96 16.94 -28.21
C THR A 69 -13.06 17.39 -29.37
N GLU A 70 -13.40 18.49 -30.05
CA GLU A 70 -12.63 18.98 -31.22
C GLU A 70 -11.27 19.57 -30.74
N VAL A 71 -11.25 20.26 -29.61
CA VAL A 71 -10.00 20.76 -29.01
C VAL A 71 -9.11 19.59 -28.60
N GLY A 72 -9.70 18.54 -27.99
CA GLY A 72 -8.96 17.32 -27.65
C GLY A 72 -8.32 16.65 -28.87
N LYS A 73 -9.07 16.46 -29.95
CA LYS A 73 -8.56 15.90 -31.21
C LYS A 73 -7.44 16.75 -31.83
N ALA A 74 -7.64 18.08 -31.83
CA ALA A 74 -6.65 18.99 -32.37
C ALA A 74 -5.36 18.97 -31.51
N PHE A 75 -5.50 18.90 -30.22
CA PHE A 75 -4.37 18.74 -29.29
C PHE A 75 -3.62 17.43 -29.53
N GLU A 76 -4.31 16.28 -29.57
CA GLU A 76 -3.71 14.98 -29.86
C GLU A 76 -2.89 15.01 -31.17
N LYS A 77 -3.45 15.60 -32.22
CA LYS A 77 -2.76 15.75 -33.50
C LYS A 77 -1.47 16.58 -33.36
N VAL A 78 -1.53 17.69 -32.62
CA VAL A 78 -0.35 18.55 -32.36
C VAL A 78 0.74 17.78 -31.61
N ILE A 79 0.36 16.98 -30.60
CA ILE A 79 1.27 16.17 -29.81
C ILE A 79 1.91 15.04 -30.64
N GLU A 80 1.13 14.38 -31.51
CA GLU A 80 1.64 13.36 -32.41
C GLU A 80 2.64 13.96 -33.44
N GLU A 81 2.29 15.11 -34.05
CA GLU A 81 3.18 15.81 -34.98
C GLU A 81 4.47 16.30 -34.33
N ALA A 82 4.41 16.68 -33.04
CA ALA A 82 5.57 17.08 -32.24
C ALA A 82 6.37 15.92 -31.67
N ASN A 83 5.88 14.67 -31.80
CA ASN A 83 6.43 13.44 -31.22
C ASN A 83 6.71 13.56 -29.72
N LEU A 84 5.77 14.15 -28.98
CA LEU A 84 5.86 14.34 -27.52
C LEU A 84 5.08 13.25 -26.78
N ARG A 85 5.59 12.87 -25.62
CA ARG A 85 4.89 12.00 -24.66
C ARG A 85 4.47 12.85 -23.48
N ILE A 86 3.16 13.05 -23.32
CA ILE A 86 2.58 13.85 -22.24
C ILE A 86 2.47 13.05 -20.94
N ALA A 87 2.79 13.70 -19.83
CA ALA A 87 2.63 13.20 -18.47
C ALA A 87 1.46 13.92 -17.80
N GLY A 88 0.41 13.17 -17.48
CA GLY A 88 -0.80 13.73 -16.87
C GLY A 88 -1.77 14.35 -17.86
N THR A 89 -2.70 15.16 -17.35
CA THR A 89 -3.76 15.82 -18.12
C THR A 89 -3.34 17.24 -18.48
N PRO A 90 -3.49 17.69 -19.74
CA PRO A 90 -3.16 19.05 -20.13
C PRO A 90 -4.16 20.05 -19.52
N ASN A 91 -3.67 21.23 -19.16
CA ASN A 91 -4.49 22.38 -18.82
C ASN A 91 -4.78 23.18 -20.10
N LEU A 92 -6.06 23.32 -20.44
CA LEU A 92 -6.53 23.99 -21.66
C LEU A 92 -7.19 25.33 -21.29
N GLU A 93 -6.60 26.43 -21.69
CA GLU A 93 -7.12 27.77 -21.46
C GLU A 93 -7.49 28.44 -22.77
N PRO A 94 -8.69 29.09 -22.88
CA PRO A 94 -9.09 29.82 -24.08
C PRO A 94 -8.11 30.99 -24.31
N LYS A 95 -7.63 31.11 -25.55
CA LYS A 95 -6.80 32.23 -26.01
C LYS A 95 -7.65 33.24 -26.73
N THR A 96 -7.57 34.51 -26.35
CA THR A 96 -8.36 35.61 -26.93
C THR A 96 -7.53 36.52 -27.82
N GLU A 97 -6.22 36.52 -27.68
CA GLU A 97 -5.33 37.39 -28.46
C GLU A 97 -4.70 36.63 -29.63
N GLY A 98 -4.61 37.28 -30.77
CA GLY A 98 -3.97 36.71 -31.98
C GLY A 98 -4.77 35.57 -32.66
N VAL A 99 -6.07 35.49 -32.41
CA VAL A 99 -6.96 34.46 -32.99
C VAL A 99 -7.48 34.90 -34.35
N GLU A 100 -7.33 34.05 -35.35
CA GLU A 100 -7.85 34.34 -36.70
C GLU A 100 -9.39 34.32 -36.71
N GLU A 101 -9.98 35.17 -37.54
CA GLU A 101 -11.45 35.22 -37.70
C GLU A 101 -11.99 33.86 -38.18
N GLY A 102 -13.03 33.37 -37.51
CA GLY A 102 -13.62 32.05 -37.80
C GLY A 102 -12.93 30.87 -37.14
N THR A 103 -11.97 31.10 -36.24
CA THR A 103 -11.33 30.06 -35.43
C THR A 103 -11.50 30.33 -33.94
N MET A 104 -11.29 29.28 -33.14
CA MET A 104 -11.10 29.36 -31.69
C MET A 104 -9.72 28.81 -31.37
N ALA A 105 -8.98 29.53 -30.53
CA ALA A 105 -7.65 29.10 -30.09
C ALA A 105 -7.64 28.80 -28.60
N PHE A 106 -6.88 27.79 -28.22
CA PHE A 106 -6.65 27.39 -26.83
C PHE A 106 -5.14 27.23 -26.59
N SER A 107 -4.69 27.68 -25.45
CA SER A 107 -3.33 27.42 -24.99
C SER A 107 -3.34 26.18 -24.09
N ALA A 108 -2.66 25.14 -24.54
CA ALA A 108 -2.53 23.90 -23.79
C ALA A 108 -1.18 23.88 -23.05
N THR A 109 -1.22 23.86 -21.74
CA THR A 109 -0.03 23.69 -20.88
C THR A 109 -0.03 22.27 -20.31
N PHE A 110 1.09 21.55 -20.44
CA PHE A 110 1.22 20.16 -20.03
C PHE A 110 2.68 19.84 -19.72
N GLU A 111 2.89 18.75 -18.98
CA GLU A 111 4.23 18.22 -18.75
C GLU A 111 4.53 17.06 -19.70
N VAL A 112 5.79 16.90 -20.03
CA VAL A 112 6.29 15.78 -20.85
C VAL A 112 7.06 14.78 -19.98
N TYR A 113 7.11 13.52 -20.43
CA TYR A 113 8.01 12.54 -19.83
C TYR A 113 9.45 12.98 -20.01
N PRO A 114 10.31 12.86 -18.98
CA PRO A 114 11.72 13.17 -19.07
C PRO A 114 12.46 12.20 -19.99
N GLU A 115 13.58 12.65 -20.55
CA GLU A 115 14.56 11.75 -21.15
C GLU A 115 15.37 11.07 -20.05
N ILE A 116 15.12 9.76 -19.87
CA ILE A 116 15.74 8.98 -18.80
C ILE A 116 16.94 8.23 -19.36
N THR A 117 18.11 8.51 -18.79
CA THR A 117 19.31 7.74 -19.03
C THR A 117 19.47 6.70 -17.92
N VAL A 118 19.60 5.43 -18.32
CA VAL A 118 19.87 4.35 -17.35
C VAL A 118 21.29 4.57 -16.80
N PRO A 119 21.46 4.63 -15.47
CA PRO A 119 22.78 4.81 -14.86
C PRO A 119 23.69 3.61 -15.16
N ASP A 120 25.00 3.82 -15.06
CA ASP A 120 25.97 2.74 -15.17
C ASP A 120 25.80 1.77 -14.00
N LEU A 121 25.20 0.60 -14.26
CA LEU A 121 24.94 -0.41 -13.26
C LEU A 121 26.22 -0.95 -12.60
N ALA A 122 27.35 -0.94 -13.30
CA ALA A 122 28.61 -1.43 -12.75
C ALA A 122 29.23 -0.50 -11.69
N ALA A 123 28.77 0.75 -11.65
CA ALA A 123 29.17 1.72 -10.64
C ALA A 123 28.30 1.67 -9.38
N LEU A 124 27.14 1.00 -9.42
CA LEU A 124 26.23 0.92 -8.29
C LEU A 124 26.81 0.06 -7.18
N LYS A 125 26.69 0.54 -5.95
CA LYS A 125 27.02 -0.22 -4.74
C LYS A 125 25.72 -0.73 -4.13
N VAL A 126 25.58 -2.03 -4.00
CA VAL A 126 24.37 -2.68 -3.50
C VAL A 126 24.73 -3.61 -2.35
N THR A 127 23.95 -3.58 -1.30
CA THR A 127 24.07 -4.51 -0.18
C THR A 127 23.09 -5.66 -0.38
N ARG A 128 23.61 -6.89 -0.44
CA ARG A 128 22.82 -8.11 -0.43
C ARG A 128 22.75 -8.64 0.98
N SER A 129 21.55 -8.64 1.56
CA SER A 129 21.34 -9.15 2.92
C SER A 129 21.20 -10.66 2.89
N GLU A 130 21.93 -11.32 3.80
CA GLU A 130 21.86 -12.75 4.02
C GLU A 130 21.69 -13.00 5.53
N SER A 131 20.92 -14.02 5.90
CA SER A 131 20.81 -14.50 7.27
C SER A 131 20.74 -16.02 7.25
N GLU A 132 21.40 -16.64 8.18
CA GLU A 132 21.46 -18.09 8.31
C GLU A 132 20.44 -18.54 9.38
N VAL A 133 19.76 -19.65 9.12
CA VAL A 133 18.88 -20.30 10.09
C VAL A 133 19.65 -21.44 10.72
N GLY A 134 19.96 -21.31 12.00
CA GLY A 134 20.65 -22.32 12.77
C GLY A 134 19.75 -23.04 13.78
N GLU A 135 20.36 -23.89 14.59
CA GLU A 135 19.65 -24.60 15.66
C GLU A 135 19.10 -23.67 16.74
N THR A 136 19.73 -22.49 16.92
CA THR A 136 19.30 -21.48 17.89
C THR A 136 17.98 -20.86 17.47
N GLU A 137 17.85 -20.48 16.19
CA GLU A 137 16.65 -19.86 15.61
C GLU A 137 15.47 -20.84 15.56
N MET A 138 15.77 -22.11 15.23
CA MET A 138 14.81 -23.20 15.33
C MET A 138 14.30 -23.41 16.76
N SER A 139 15.20 -23.47 17.73
CA SER A 139 14.85 -23.65 19.15
C SER A 139 13.97 -22.51 19.66
N ARG A 140 14.32 -21.25 19.33
CA ARG A 140 13.52 -20.06 19.69
C ARG A 140 12.12 -20.11 19.09
N THR A 141 12.01 -20.43 17.79
CA THR A 141 10.71 -20.55 17.13
C THR A 141 9.86 -21.66 17.75
N LEU A 142 10.49 -22.79 18.06
CA LEU A 142 9.83 -23.91 18.72
C LEU A 142 9.33 -23.51 20.12
N ASP A 143 10.12 -22.76 20.88
CA ASP A 143 9.72 -22.26 22.21
C ASP A 143 8.56 -21.26 22.11
N ILE A 144 8.55 -20.39 21.09
CA ILE A 144 7.40 -19.50 20.82
C ILE A 144 6.13 -20.33 20.53
N LEU A 145 6.23 -21.36 19.68
CA LEU A 145 5.09 -22.24 19.37
C LEU A 145 4.60 -23.00 20.60
N ARG A 146 5.53 -23.48 21.45
CA ARG A 146 5.20 -24.12 22.72
C ARG A 146 4.51 -23.16 23.68
N LYS A 147 4.99 -21.92 23.80
CA LYS A 147 4.36 -20.87 24.61
C LYS A 147 2.94 -20.54 24.14
N GLN A 148 2.72 -20.47 22.84
CA GLN A 148 1.38 -20.26 22.27
C GLN A 148 0.39 -21.39 22.57
N ARG A 149 0.89 -22.59 22.85
CA ARG A 149 0.12 -23.80 23.19
C ARG A 149 0.26 -24.21 24.66
N ALA A 150 0.85 -23.33 25.49
CA ALA A 150 1.04 -23.60 26.90
C ALA A 150 -0.30 -23.79 27.63
N ASN A 151 -0.36 -24.79 28.46
CA ASN A 151 -1.39 -24.90 29.48
C ASN A 151 -0.95 -24.10 30.72
N TYR A 152 -1.90 -23.63 31.49
CA TYR A 152 -1.61 -22.82 32.67
C TYR A 152 -2.13 -23.53 33.91
N GLU A 153 -1.27 -23.71 34.91
CA GLU A 153 -1.62 -24.32 36.17
C GLU A 153 -1.48 -23.34 37.33
N ALA A 154 -2.59 -23.11 38.04
CA ALA A 154 -2.58 -22.21 39.18
C ALA A 154 -1.61 -22.67 40.28
N ARG A 155 -0.81 -21.75 40.84
CA ARG A 155 0.16 -21.99 41.89
C ARG A 155 -0.10 -21.07 43.08
N GLU A 156 -0.47 -21.63 44.19
CA GLU A 156 -0.62 -20.85 45.43
C GLU A 156 0.71 -20.25 45.90
N GLY A 157 0.68 -18.97 46.27
CA GLY A 157 1.86 -18.27 46.78
C GLY A 157 2.92 -17.89 45.76
N ARG A 158 2.71 -18.16 44.45
CA ARG A 158 3.59 -17.76 43.35
C ARG A 158 3.53 -16.24 43.14
N GLU A 159 4.68 -15.61 43.02
CA GLU A 159 4.80 -14.24 42.53
C GLU A 159 4.67 -14.20 41.03
N ALA A 160 3.86 -13.27 40.50
CA ALA A 160 3.64 -13.10 39.08
C ALA A 160 4.95 -12.75 38.35
N GLN A 161 5.32 -13.55 37.37
CA GLN A 161 6.52 -13.41 36.52
C GLN A 161 6.13 -13.35 35.07
N ASP A 162 7.06 -12.95 34.21
CA ASP A 162 6.84 -12.96 32.76
C ASP A 162 6.47 -14.38 32.31
N ASP A 163 5.59 -14.46 31.30
CA ASP A 163 4.94 -15.64 30.78
C ASP A 163 3.87 -16.29 31.69
N ASP A 164 3.71 -15.86 32.97
CA ASP A 164 2.59 -16.32 33.80
C ASP A 164 1.26 -15.77 33.30
N ARG A 165 0.20 -16.58 33.34
CA ARG A 165 -1.17 -16.09 33.17
C ARG A 165 -1.69 -15.57 34.50
N VAL A 166 -1.89 -14.27 34.56
CA VAL A 166 -2.44 -13.61 35.74
C VAL A 166 -3.92 -13.33 35.50
N THR A 167 -4.76 -13.74 36.44
CA THR A 167 -6.18 -13.37 36.49
C THR A 167 -6.36 -12.32 37.59
N LEU A 168 -6.93 -11.18 37.26
CA LEU A 168 -7.09 -10.08 38.23
C LEU A 168 -8.41 -9.33 38.00
N ASP A 169 -8.81 -8.64 39.05
CA ASP A 169 -9.84 -7.63 39.00
C ASP A 169 -9.17 -6.27 38.98
N PHE A 170 -9.67 -5.35 38.16
CA PHE A 170 -9.16 -3.98 38.16
C PHE A 170 -10.24 -2.94 38.06
N VAL A 171 -10.01 -1.78 38.67
CA VAL A 171 -10.83 -0.58 38.58
C VAL A 171 -9.92 0.60 38.35
N GLY A 172 -10.10 1.28 37.23
CA GLY A 172 -9.44 2.54 36.89
C GLY A 172 -10.40 3.72 37.09
N THR A 173 -9.83 4.79 37.62
CA THR A 173 -10.55 6.07 37.81
C THR A 173 -9.73 7.23 37.27
N ILE A 174 -10.40 8.22 36.68
CA ILE A 174 -9.80 9.48 36.27
C ILE A 174 -10.42 10.57 37.11
N ASP A 175 -9.62 11.35 37.84
CA ASP A 175 -10.10 12.37 38.78
C ASP A 175 -11.13 11.82 39.85
N GLY A 176 -11.00 10.52 40.16
CA GLY A 176 -11.85 9.82 41.12
C GLY A 176 -13.17 9.25 40.54
N GLU A 177 -13.41 9.47 39.24
CA GLU A 177 -14.61 8.92 38.56
C GLU A 177 -14.22 7.72 37.67
N PRO A 178 -15.01 6.61 37.72
CA PRO A 178 -14.80 5.47 36.85
C PRO A 178 -15.13 5.85 35.38
N PHE A 179 -14.41 5.27 34.43
CA PHE A 179 -14.58 5.48 32.98
C PHE A 179 -14.95 4.18 32.26
N GLU A 180 -15.55 4.29 31.09
CA GLU A 180 -15.95 3.13 30.29
C GLU A 180 -14.72 2.32 29.84
N GLY A 181 -14.74 1.00 30.09
CA GLY A 181 -13.59 0.12 29.85
C GLY A 181 -12.49 0.17 30.91
N GLY A 182 -12.63 1.02 31.95
CA GLY A 182 -11.68 1.15 33.04
C GLY A 182 -11.78 0.05 34.12
N SER A 183 -12.76 -0.85 34.07
CA SER A 183 -12.93 -1.92 35.07
C SER A 183 -13.26 -3.26 34.44
N ALA A 184 -12.69 -4.32 35.00
CA ALA A 184 -13.09 -5.70 34.69
C ALA A 184 -12.85 -6.61 35.88
N GLU A 185 -13.64 -7.67 35.95
CA GLU A 185 -13.50 -8.74 36.93
C GLU A 185 -13.01 -10.01 36.26
N LYS A 186 -12.15 -10.74 36.95
CA LYS A 186 -11.54 -12.01 36.47
C LYS A 186 -10.91 -11.90 35.09
N PHE A 187 -10.25 -10.80 34.84
CA PHE A 187 -9.59 -10.54 33.56
C PHE A 187 -8.27 -11.35 33.47
N PRO A 188 -8.17 -12.32 32.55
CA PRO A 188 -6.95 -13.09 32.35
C PRO A 188 -6.05 -12.42 31.31
N PHE A 189 -4.77 -12.30 31.60
CA PHE A 189 -3.75 -11.93 30.60
C PHE A 189 -2.43 -12.62 30.91
N VAL A 190 -1.55 -12.73 29.93
CA VAL A 190 -0.21 -13.29 30.09
C VAL A 190 0.75 -12.13 30.25
N LEU A 191 1.48 -12.14 31.36
CA LEU A 191 2.42 -11.07 31.71
C LEU A 191 3.66 -11.10 30.81
N GLY A 192 4.12 -9.93 30.37
CA GLY A 192 5.32 -9.81 29.52
C GLY A 192 5.07 -9.98 28.01
N GLN A 193 3.81 -10.14 27.57
CA GLN A 193 3.47 -10.24 26.14
C GLN A 193 3.09 -8.89 25.48
N GLY A 194 3.19 -7.78 26.22
CA GLY A 194 2.87 -6.45 25.69
C GLY A 194 1.39 -6.23 25.35
N ARG A 195 0.48 -7.04 25.92
CA ARG A 195 -0.96 -6.87 25.72
C ARG A 195 -1.55 -5.75 26.56
N MET A 196 -0.89 -5.42 27.66
CA MET A 196 -1.23 -4.32 28.54
C MET A 196 -0.17 -3.24 28.45
N LEU A 197 -0.51 -2.03 28.90
CA LEU A 197 0.47 -0.94 28.94
C LEU A 197 1.63 -1.32 29.88
N PRO A 198 2.88 -0.91 29.58
CA PRO A 198 4.08 -1.32 30.33
C PRO A 198 4.00 -1.01 31.83
N GLU A 199 3.36 0.12 32.20
CA GLU A 199 3.16 0.49 33.60
C GLU A 199 2.23 -0.48 34.31
N PHE A 200 1.20 -0.98 33.58
CA PHE A 200 0.25 -1.96 34.13
C PHE A 200 0.95 -3.30 34.38
N GLU A 201 1.72 -3.80 33.40
CA GLU A 201 2.48 -5.06 33.56
C GLU A 201 3.52 -4.95 34.69
N THR A 202 4.17 -3.80 34.80
CA THR A 202 5.15 -3.53 35.87
C THR A 202 4.49 -3.56 37.23
N ALA A 203 3.27 -3.02 37.37
CA ALA A 203 2.52 -2.97 38.63
C ALA A 203 2.00 -4.35 39.07
N VAL A 204 1.82 -5.29 38.14
CA VAL A 204 1.39 -6.68 38.40
C VAL A 204 2.58 -7.57 38.73
N ARG A 205 3.75 -7.31 38.17
CA ARG A 205 4.95 -8.14 38.34
C ARG A 205 5.35 -8.25 39.81
N GLY A 206 5.56 -9.45 40.30
CA GLY A 206 5.93 -9.75 41.69
C GLY A 206 4.79 -9.84 42.68
N LEU A 207 3.52 -9.54 42.28
CA LEU A 207 2.39 -9.74 43.18
C LEU A 207 1.91 -11.18 43.20
N LYS A 208 1.25 -11.56 44.29
CA LYS A 208 0.67 -12.90 44.52
C LYS A 208 -0.86 -12.84 44.46
N ALA A 209 -1.49 -14.00 44.33
CA ALA A 209 -2.90 -14.14 44.52
C ALA A 209 -3.38 -13.59 45.88
N GLY A 210 -4.35 -12.70 45.85
CA GLY A 210 -4.85 -11.97 47.03
C GLY A 210 -4.22 -10.59 47.23
N ASP A 211 -3.11 -10.27 46.57
CA ASP A 211 -2.48 -8.97 46.69
C ASP A 211 -3.27 -7.89 45.93
N THR A 212 -3.21 -6.69 46.49
CA THR A 212 -3.83 -5.50 45.87
C THR A 212 -2.74 -4.43 45.71
N ASN A 213 -2.71 -3.80 44.54
CA ASN A 213 -1.83 -2.66 44.23
C ASN A 213 -2.62 -1.51 43.64
N THR A 214 -2.19 -0.27 43.94
CA THR A 214 -2.77 0.94 43.35
C THR A 214 -1.65 1.76 42.75
N PHE A 215 -1.77 2.12 41.47
CA PHE A 215 -0.74 2.83 40.74
C PHE A 215 -1.33 3.80 39.71
N PRO A 216 -0.65 4.90 39.41
CA PRO A 216 -1.01 5.75 38.31
C PRO A 216 -0.54 5.17 36.98
N LEU A 217 -1.36 5.34 35.93
CA LEU A 217 -1.05 4.93 34.56
C LEU A 217 -1.45 6.07 33.63
N THR A 218 -0.52 6.49 32.77
CA THR A 218 -0.77 7.54 31.78
C THR A 218 -1.01 6.90 30.42
N PHE A 219 -2.18 7.15 29.86
CA PHE A 219 -2.50 6.71 28.50
C PHE A 219 -1.69 7.51 27.47
N PRO A 220 -1.10 6.88 26.44
CA PRO A 220 -0.49 7.58 25.33
C PRO A 220 -1.48 8.53 24.62
N GLU A 221 -0.95 9.59 23.98
CA GLU A 221 -1.81 10.54 23.25
C GLU A 221 -2.52 9.91 22.04
N ASP A 222 -1.94 8.86 21.46
CA ASP A 222 -2.45 8.08 20.34
C ASP A 222 -3.29 6.86 20.76
N TYR A 223 -3.65 6.74 22.06
CA TYR A 223 -4.44 5.63 22.54
C TYR A 223 -5.81 5.56 21.86
N GLN A 224 -6.26 4.35 21.53
CA GLN A 224 -7.49 4.10 20.78
C GLN A 224 -8.75 4.68 21.47
N GLY A 225 -8.79 4.71 22.79
CA GLY A 225 -9.85 5.32 23.59
C GLY A 225 -9.68 6.83 23.67
N LYS A 226 -10.30 7.58 22.74
CA LYS A 226 -10.19 9.06 22.67
C LYS A 226 -10.56 9.80 23.97
N GLU A 227 -11.40 9.21 24.80
CA GLU A 227 -11.84 9.82 26.05
C GLU A 227 -10.79 9.75 27.15
N VAL A 228 -9.84 8.83 27.04
CA VAL A 228 -8.77 8.59 28.03
C VAL A 228 -7.37 8.92 27.49
N ALA A 229 -7.19 9.12 26.17
CA ALA A 229 -5.92 9.45 25.55
C ALA A 229 -5.28 10.68 26.20
N GLY A 230 -3.97 10.57 26.54
CA GLY A 230 -3.20 11.63 27.22
C GLY A 230 -3.56 11.86 28.68
N LYS A 231 -4.54 11.14 29.25
CA LYS A 231 -4.94 11.30 30.67
C LYS A 231 -4.23 10.30 31.56
N THR A 232 -4.06 10.68 32.80
CA THR A 232 -3.56 9.77 33.86
C THR A 232 -4.73 9.22 34.64
N ALA A 233 -4.83 7.89 34.70
CA ALA A 233 -5.82 7.19 35.52
C ALA A 233 -5.14 6.52 36.72
N GLU A 234 -5.82 6.43 37.83
CA GLU A 234 -5.42 5.64 38.99
C GLU A 234 -6.08 4.25 38.89
N PHE A 235 -5.24 3.21 38.76
CA PHE A 235 -5.71 1.83 38.70
C PHE A 235 -5.51 1.14 40.03
N LYS A 236 -6.58 0.52 40.53
CA LYS A 236 -6.52 -0.44 41.64
C LYS A 236 -6.71 -1.84 41.07
N ILE A 237 -5.73 -2.69 41.24
CA ILE A 237 -5.75 -4.10 40.82
C ILE A 237 -5.78 -5.02 42.03
N THR A 238 -6.45 -6.17 41.89
CA THR A 238 -6.48 -7.25 42.87
C THR A 238 -6.20 -8.55 42.13
N ILE A 239 -5.10 -9.23 42.45
CA ILE A 239 -4.74 -10.49 41.82
C ILE A 239 -5.64 -11.60 42.37
N THR A 240 -6.34 -12.28 41.48
CA THR A 240 -7.20 -13.42 41.85
C THR A 240 -6.47 -14.74 41.72
N GLU A 241 -5.65 -14.91 40.69
CA GLU A 241 -4.93 -16.14 40.40
C GLU A 241 -3.63 -15.84 39.67
N VAL A 242 -2.56 -16.58 40.00
CA VAL A 242 -1.32 -16.63 39.23
C VAL A 242 -1.12 -18.07 38.78
N ALA A 243 -1.04 -18.30 37.48
CA ALA A 243 -0.87 -19.62 36.89
C ALA A 243 0.42 -19.65 36.04
N GLU A 244 1.28 -20.64 36.32
CA GLU A 244 2.52 -20.82 35.58
C GLU A 244 2.25 -21.52 34.24
N PRO A 245 3.01 -21.17 33.18
CA PRO A 245 2.89 -21.86 31.90
C PRO A 245 3.52 -23.26 32.00
N ILE A 246 2.76 -24.27 31.62
CA ILE A 246 3.27 -25.62 31.40
C ILE A 246 3.44 -25.78 29.89
N LEU A 247 4.68 -25.72 29.45
CA LEU A 247 5.01 -25.89 28.04
C LEU A 247 4.82 -27.33 27.62
N PRO A 248 4.06 -27.60 26.53
CA PRO A 248 3.90 -28.97 26.04
C PRO A 248 5.25 -29.56 25.62
N GLU A 249 5.43 -30.86 25.82
CA GLU A 249 6.57 -31.57 25.24
C GLU A 249 6.42 -31.62 23.72
N VAL A 250 7.57 -31.70 23.01
CA VAL A 250 7.57 -31.80 21.55
C VAL A 250 7.37 -33.27 21.19
N ASP A 251 6.14 -33.73 21.27
CA ASP A 251 5.71 -35.08 21.03
C ASP A 251 4.71 -35.21 19.89
N ALA A 252 4.19 -36.42 19.70
CA ALA A 252 3.21 -36.70 18.66
C ALA A 252 1.89 -35.91 18.83
N GLU A 253 1.52 -35.57 20.07
CA GLU A 253 0.30 -34.81 20.33
C GLU A 253 0.49 -33.32 19.98
N PHE A 254 1.62 -32.78 20.33
CA PHE A 254 2.03 -31.43 19.93
C PHE A 254 2.12 -31.31 18.40
N ALA A 255 2.69 -32.31 17.72
CA ALA A 255 2.75 -32.35 16.27
C ALA A 255 1.34 -32.33 15.63
N LYS A 256 0.38 -33.09 16.18
CA LYS A 256 -1.02 -33.06 15.71
C LYS A 256 -1.67 -31.70 15.90
N GLN A 257 -1.44 -31.03 17.04
CA GLN A 257 -1.96 -29.68 17.29
C GLN A 257 -1.43 -28.62 16.33
N LEU A 258 -0.25 -28.85 15.74
CA LEU A 258 0.39 -27.99 14.76
C LEU A 258 0.15 -28.42 13.29
N GLY A 259 -0.81 -29.34 13.07
CA GLY A 259 -1.26 -29.69 11.73
C GLY A 259 -0.55 -30.91 11.11
N GLN A 260 0.09 -31.77 11.93
CA GLN A 260 0.63 -33.06 11.50
C GLN A 260 -0.32 -34.19 11.96
N PRO A 261 -1.28 -34.64 11.13
CA PRO A 261 -2.30 -35.59 11.57
C PRO A 261 -1.75 -36.95 12.01
N ASP A 262 -0.60 -37.34 11.48
CA ASP A 262 0.14 -38.57 11.81
C ASP A 262 0.96 -38.46 13.10
N GLY A 263 1.13 -37.24 13.63
CA GLY A 263 1.91 -36.99 14.84
C GLY A 263 3.44 -37.15 14.62
N ASP A 264 3.91 -37.05 13.39
CA ASP A 264 5.32 -37.16 13.04
C ASP A 264 6.08 -35.88 13.45
N VAL A 265 6.90 -36.01 14.50
CA VAL A 265 7.69 -34.91 15.05
C VAL A 265 8.84 -34.52 14.11
N ASP A 266 9.48 -35.45 13.44
CA ASP A 266 10.60 -35.17 12.53
C ASP A 266 10.09 -34.38 11.31
N LYS A 267 8.91 -34.70 10.83
CA LYS A 267 8.24 -33.97 9.77
C LYS A 267 7.85 -32.58 10.24
N LEU A 268 7.29 -32.42 11.45
CA LEU A 268 7.00 -31.12 12.04
C LEU A 268 8.25 -30.24 12.09
N MET A 269 9.37 -30.77 12.57
CA MET A 269 10.63 -30.04 12.66
C MET A 269 11.15 -29.63 11.30
N THR A 270 11.03 -30.49 10.30
CA THR A 270 11.39 -30.20 8.91
C THR A 270 10.52 -29.07 8.33
N ASP A 271 9.22 -29.11 8.58
CA ASP A 271 8.26 -28.10 8.10
C ASP A 271 8.52 -26.74 8.78
N ILE A 272 8.80 -26.73 10.10
CA ILE A 272 9.16 -25.50 10.83
C ILE A 272 10.45 -24.91 10.25
N CYS A 273 11.51 -25.71 10.08
CA CYS A 273 12.76 -25.28 9.48
C CYS A 273 12.54 -24.66 8.10
N SER A 274 11.83 -25.36 7.22
CA SER A 274 11.53 -24.90 5.87
C SER A 274 10.70 -23.61 5.85
N ASN A 275 9.81 -23.42 6.83
CA ASN A 275 9.01 -22.20 6.96
C ASN A 275 9.89 -21.02 7.38
N ILE A 276 10.77 -21.22 8.39
CA ILE A 276 11.70 -20.20 8.86
C ILE A 276 12.66 -19.80 7.73
N GLU A 277 13.25 -20.78 7.05
CA GLU A 277 14.18 -20.53 5.93
C GLU A 277 13.50 -19.72 4.81
N ARG A 278 12.25 -20.04 4.48
CA ARG A 278 11.47 -19.28 3.48
C ARG A 278 11.20 -17.84 3.91
N GLU A 279 10.82 -17.65 5.18
CA GLU A 279 10.54 -16.31 5.71
C GLU A 279 11.82 -15.46 5.74
N VAL A 280 12.93 -16.03 6.24
CA VAL A 280 14.25 -15.39 6.25
C VAL A 280 14.68 -15.01 4.83
N LYS A 281 14.56 -15.93 3.88
CA LYS A 281 14.89 -15.68 2.47
C LYS A 281 14.02 -14.57 1.87
N ALA A 282 12.72 -14.57 2.17
CA ALA A 282 11.81 -13.55 1.67
C ALA A 282 12.14 -12.16 2.21
N ARG A 283 12.44 -12.05 3.52
CA ARG A 283 12.83 -10.78 4.17
C ARG A 283 14.19 -10.30 3.71
N ALA A 284 15.18 -11.19 3.61
CA ALA A 284 16.51 -10.86 3.08
C ALA A 284 16.42 -10.38 1.63
N ARG A 285 15.59 -11.03 0.79
CA ARG A 285 15.32 -10.58 -0.57
C ARG A 285 14.64 -9.21 -0.62
N SER A 286 13.68 -8.96 0.27
CA SER A 286 13.00 -7.66 0.37
C SER A 286 13.98 -6.54 0.75
N ARG A 287 14.86 -6.77 1.72
CA ARG A 287 15.91 -5.83 2.14
C ARG A 287 16.93 -5.57 1.01
N THR A 288 17.36 -6.63 0.34
CA THR A 288 18.23 -6.53 -0.85
C THR A 288 17.57 -5.72 -1.98
N LYS A 289 16.28 -5.97 -2.24
CA LYS A 289 15.49 -5.21 -3.23
C LYS A 289 15.42 -3.73 -2.89
N ALA A 290 15.22 -3.38 -1.62
CA ALA A 290 15.24 -1.99 -1.17
C ALA A 290 16.60 -1.34 -1.43
N SER A 291 17.72 -2.02 -1.11
CA SER A 291 19.07 -1.54 -1.39
C SER A 291 19.32 -1.32 -2.89
N VAL A 292 18.85 -2.24 -3.75
CA VAL A 292 18.94 -2.08 -5.21
C VAL A 292 18.20 -0.83 -5.70
N PHE A 293 16.97 -0.64 -5.22
CA PHE A 293 16.14 0.50 -5.62
C PHE A 293 16.67 1.83 -5.10
N ASP A 294 17.25 1.85 -3.90
CA ASP A 294 17.91 3.02 -3.34
C ASP A 294 19.14 3.41 -4.16
N ALA A 295 19.98 2.43 -4.50
CA ALA A 295 21.15 2.67 -5.37
C ALA A 295 20.77 3.17 -6.77
N LEU A 296 19.68 2.64 -7.35
CA LEU A 296 19.14 3.13 -8.62
C LEU A 296 18.66 4.57 -8.52
N LEU A 297 17.96 4.93 -7.43
CA LEU A 297 17.45 6.27 -7.21
C LEU A 297 18.56 7.30 -6.96
N GLU A 298 19.62 6.92 -6.25
CA GLU A 298 20.78 7.80 -6.02
C GLU A 298 21.52 8.11 -7.32
N ALA A 299 21.69 7.10 -8.19
CA ALA A 299 22.38 7.26 -9.44
C ALA A 299 21.53 7.87 -10.56
N GLY A 300 20.21 7.67 -10.52
CA GLY A 300 19.26 8.12 -11.55
C GLY A 300 18.57 9.42 -11.20
N GLN A 301 19.28 10.54 -11.31
CA GLN A 301 18.72 11.87 -11.05
C GLN A 301 18.16 12.50 -12.34
N PHE A 302 16.88 12.84 -12.32
CA PHE A 302 16.18 13.58 -13.38
C PHE A 302 14.93 14.25 -12.81
N ASP A 303 14.42 15.23 -13.54
CA ASP A 303 13.17 15.91 -13.14
C ASP A 303 11.97 14.96 -13.27
N VAL A 304 11.11 14.96 -12.27
CA VAL A 304 9.90 14.12 -12.25
C VAL A 304 8.69 14.99 -12.58
N PRO A 305 7.81 14.56 -13.51
CA PRO A 305 6.58 15.29 -13.81
C PRO A 305 5.69 15.44 -12.58
N LYS A 306 5.35 16.69 -12.21
CA LYS A 306 4.49 17.00 -11.06
C LYS A 306 3.11 16.37 -11.18
N ALA A 307 2.57 16.32 -12.40
CA ALA A 307 1.28 15.71 -12.68
C ALA A 307 1.24 14.24 -12.26
N LEU A 308 2.34 13.48 -12.44
CA LEU A 308 2.44 12.10 -12.00
C LEU A 308 2.59 11.98 -10.49
N VAL A 309 3.37 12.88 -9.88
CA VAL A 309 3.53 12.94 -8.42
C VAL A 309 2.22 13.27 -7.73
N ASP A 310 1.49 14.26 -8.24
CA ASP A 310 0.17 14.65 -7.73
C ASP A 310 -0.85 13.51 -7.84
N SER A 311 -0.86 12.81 -8.98
CA SER A 311 -1.74 11.65 -9.19
C SER A 311 -1.42 10.49 -8.23
N ASP A 312 -0.13 10.18 -7.99
CA ASP A 312 0.27 9.14 -7.02
C ASP A 312 -0.12 9.57 -5.59
N ALA A 313 0.10 10.84 -5.22
CA ALA A 313 -0.28 11.37 -3.92
C ALA A 313 -1.80 11.31 -3.68
N GLU A 314 -2.61 11.64 -4.70
CA GLU A 314 -4.07 11.50 -4.63
C GLU A 314 -4.51 10.05 -4.45
N ASN A 315 -3.90 9.10 -5.15
CA ASN A 315 -4.16 7.67 -4.98
C ASN A 315 -3.80 7.20 -3.56
N ARG A 316 -2.71 7.70 -2.98
CA ARG A 316 -2.32 7.39 -1.58
C ARG A 316 -3.31 7.96 -0.57
N VAL A 317 -3.79 9.18 -0.79
CA VAL A 317 -4.85 9.76 0.05
C VAL A 317 -6.11 8.91 -0.01
N ALA A 318 -6.50 8.45 -1.21
CA ALA A 318 -7.66 7.58 -1.37
C ALA A 318 -7.47 6.23 -0.65
N ALA A 319 -6.28 5.62 -0.77
CA ALA A 319 -5.94 4.38 -0.08
C ALA A 319 -5.93 4.54 1.45
N ALA A 320 -5.37 5.65 1.97
CA ALA A 320 -5.38 5.94 3.40
C ALA A 320 -6.81 6.14 3.96
N ARG A 321 -7.69 6.79 3.20
CA ARG A 321 -9.12 6.90 3.58
C ARG A 321 -9.82 5.56 3.62
N GLU A 322 -9.55 4.70 2.63
CA GLU A 322 -10.14 3.36 2.61
C GLU A 322 -9.64 2.50 3.78
N ASP A 323 -8.36 2.58 4.15
CA ASP A 323 -7.81 1.90 5.33
C ASP A 323 -8.47 2.39 6.62
N LEU A 324 -8.64 3.71 6.79
CA LEU A 324 -9.37 4.28 7.93
C LEU A 324 -10.81 3.79 8.01
N LYS A 325 -11.48 3.66 6.85
CA LYS A 325 -12.84 3.13 6.76
C LYS A 325 -12.90 1.65 7.16
N GLN A 326 -11.96 0.84 6.69
CA GLN A 326 -11.85 -0.58 7.06
C GLN A 326 -11.58 -0.76 8.57
N ARG A 327 -10.83 0.15 9.17
CA ARG A 327 -10.61 0.19 10.64
C ARG A 327 -11.81 0.72 11.43
N GLY A 328 -12.93 1.05 10.77
CA GLY A 328 -14.15 1.49 11.40
C GLY A 328 -14.11 2.94 11.93
N VAL A 329 -13.21 3.78 11.45
CA VAL A 329 -13.15 5.19 11.85
C VAL A 329 -14.37 5.93 11.31
N PRO A 330 -15.20 6.56 12.15
CA PRO A 330 -16.38 7.30 11.71
C PRO A 330 -15.99 8.47 10.81
N ASN A 331 -16.77 8.71 9.74
CA ASN A 331 -16.55 9.80 8.79
C ASN A 331 -15.15 9.82 8.13
N ALA A 332 -14.52 8.67 7.92
CA ALA A 332 -13.21 8.54 7.29
C ALA A 332 -13.09 9.31 5.96
N GLU A 333 -14.18 9.38 5.19
CA GLU A 333 -14.24 10.10 3.91
C GLU A 333 -14.08 11.63 4.06
N SER A 334 -14.45 12.19 5.23
CA SER A 334 -14.41 13.63 5.51
C SER A 334 -13.14 14.08 6.23
N ILE A 335 -12.25 13.14 6.58
CA ILE A 335 -10.99 13.47 7.25
C ILE A 335 -10.07 14.20 6.26
N PRO A 336 -9.62 15.43 6.60
CA PRO A 336 -8.68 16.16 5.76
C PRO A 336 -7.30 15.50 5.84
N ILE A 337 -6.92 14.80 4.78
CA ILE A 337 -5.57 14.25 4.63
C ILE A 337 -4.87 15.11 3.57
N PRO A 338 -3.89 15.94 3.94
CA PRO A 338 -3.20 16.79 2.99
C PRO A 338 -2.35 15.94 2.04
N LYS A 339 -2.51 16.12 0.73
CA LYS A 339 -1.73 15.39 -0.28
C LYS A 339 -0.23 15.69 -0.20
N GLU A 340 0.11 16.87 0.31
CA GLU A 340 1.48 17.31 0.51
C GLU A 340 2.27 16.41 1.46
N ALA A 341 1.59 15.75 2.40
CA ALA A 341 2.22 14.78 3.30
C ALA A 341 2.81 13.57 2.56
N PHE A 342 2.28 13.24 1.38
CA PHE A 342 2.77 12.13 0.56
C PHE A 342 3.70 12.57 -0.58
N SER A 343 3.89 13.86 -0.81
CA SER A 343 4.60 14.37 -2.00
C SER A 343 6.00 13.81 -2.15
N ALA A 344 6.80 13.79 -1.10
CA ALA A 344 8.19 13.30 -1.14
C ALA A 344 8.25 11.79 -1.48
N GLU A 345 7.38 11.00 -0.88
CA GLU A 345 7.31 9.56 -1.12
C GLU A 345 6.75 9.25 -2.51
N SER A 346 5.75 10.02 -2.97
CA SER A 346 5.21 9.93 -4.32
C SER A 346 6.25 10.29 -5.38
N GLU A 347 7.02 11.35 -5.17
CA GLU A 347 8.12 11.72 -6.06
C GLU A 347 9.16 10.60 -6.18
N ARG A 348 9.58 10.04 -5.02
CA ARG A 348 10.50 8.89 -4.98
C ARG A 348 9.95 7.70 -5.76
N ARG A 349 8.68 7.35 -5.55
CA ARG A 349 8.02 6.22 -6.21
C ARG A 349 7.87 6.42 -7.71
N VAL A 350 7.44 7.61 -8.15
CA VAL A 350 7.31 7.95 -9.57
C VAL A 350 8.68 7.92 -10.25
N ARG A 351 9.71 8.52 -9.62
CA ARG A 351 11.09 8.47 -10.13
C ARG A 351 11.58 7.03 -10.30
N LEU A 352 11.39 6.19 -9.28
CA LEU A 352 11.75 4.76 -9.37
C LEU A 352 10.98 4.04 -10.48
N GLY A 353 9.67 4.25 -10.57
CA GLY A 353 8.83 3.64 -11.60
C GLY A 353 9.28 3.99 -13.03
N LEU A 354 9.65 5.25 -13.24
CA LEU A 354 10.16 5.72 -14.52
C LEU A 354 11.54 5.10 -14.86
N LEU A 355 12.46 5.02 -13.88
CA LEU A 355 13.76 4.37 -14.03
C LEU A 355 13.61 2.88 -14.34
N VAL A 356 12.81 2.18 -13.56
CA VAL A 356 12.53 0.75 -13.74
C VAL A 356 11.92 0.50 -15.11
N SER A 357 10.93 1.30 -15.52
CA SER A 357 10.31 1.20 -16.85
C SER A 357 11.34 1.35 -17.96
N LYS A 358 12.27 2.33 -17.84
CA LYS A 358 13.33 2.53 -18.83
C LYS A 358 14.34 1.39 -18.84
N LEU A 359 14.71 0.87 -17.68
CA LEU A 359 15.60 -0.28 -17.55
C LEU A 359 14.98 -1.55 -18.16
N VAL A 360 13.70 -1.80 -17.88
CA VAL A 360 12.93 -2.93 -18.46
C VAL A 360 12.89 -2.85 -19.98
N GLU A 361 12.63 -1.66 -20.53
CA GLU A 361 12.65 -1.43 -21.98
C GLU A 361 14.02 -1.71 -22.59
N THR A 362 15.08 -1.17 -21.98
CA THR A 362 16.45 -1.20 -22.53
C THR A 362 17.10 -2.58 -22.40
N ALA A 363 16.79 -3.32 -21.33
CA ALA A 363 17.40 -4.62 -21.04
C ALA A 363 16.44 -5.81 -21.29
N GLU A 364 15.25 -5.57 -21.87
CA GLU A 364 14.25 -6.58 -22.21
C GLU A 364 13.85 -7.48 -21.02
N LEU A 365 13.58 -6.86 -19.85
CA LEU A 365 13.31 -7.55 -18.58
C LEU A 365 11.83 -7.83 -18.32
N GLN A 366 10.98 -7.80 -19.32
CA GLN A 366 9.54 -8.08 -19.18
C GLN A 366 9.30 -9.43 -18.52
N ALA A 367 8.27 -9.50 -17.68
CA ALA A 367 7.85 -10.74 -17.05
C ALA A 367 7.39 -11.75 -18.12
N LYS A 368 8.06 -12.92 -18.19
CA LYS A 368 7.68 -14.00 -19.12
C LYS A 368 6.56 -14.82 -18.50
N PRO A 369 5.61 -15.33 -19.31
CA PRO A 369 4.50 -16.15 -18.81
C PRO A 369 4.93 -17.34 -17.94
N GLU A 370 6.07 -17.95 -18.26
CA GLU A 370 6.64 -19.07 -17.52
C GLU A 370 7.11 -18.66 -16.12
N GLN A 371 7.73 -17.48 -15.99
CA GLN A 371 8.15 -16.92 -14.68
C GLN A 371 6.94 -16.58 -13.81
N VAL A 372 5.90 -15.97 -14.40
CA VAL A 372 4.67 -15.63 -13.70
C VAL A 372 3.99 -16.91 -13.17
N ARG A 373 3.91 -17.92 -14.01
CA ARG A 373 3.37 -19.21 -13.61
C ARG A 373 4.19 -19.87 -12.50
N ALA A 374 5.51 -19.92 -12.63
CA ALA A 374 6.39 -20.46 -11.60
C ALA A 374 6.24 -19.72 -10.25
N ARG A 375 6.10 -18.40 -10.29
CA ARG A 375 5.87 -17.58 -9.08
C ARG A 375 4.53 -17.90 -8.42
N ILE A 376 3.47 -18.06 -9.21
CA ILE A 376 2.16 -18.48 -8.69
C ILE A 376 2.23 -19.88 -8.10
N GLU A 377 2.90 -20.82 -8.75
CA GLU A 377 3.09 -22.20 -8.26
C GLU A 377 3.89 -22.22 -6.95
N GLU A 378 4.94 -21.39 -6.81
CA GLU A 378 5.68 -21.21 -5.56
C GLU A 378 4.78 -20.70 -4.42
N MET A 379 3.98 -19.67 -4.69
CA MET A 379 3.02 -19.13 -3.71
C MET A 379 1.95 -20.17 -3.33
N ALA A 380 1.50 -20.94 -4.29
CA ALA A 380 0.44 -21.93 -4.11
C ALA A 380 0.86 -23.11 -3.22
N GLN A 381 2.16 -23.40 -3.08
CA GLN A 381 2.66 -24.50 -2.22
C GLN A 381 2.25 -24.36 -0.74
N ASN A 382 1.93 -23.15 -0.30
CA ASN A 382 1.52 -22.88 1.09
C ASN A 382 0.02 -23.14 1.34
N TYR A 383 -0.74 -23.52 0.33
CA TYR A 383 -2.19 -23.71 0.42
C TYR A 383 -2.55 -25.19 0.34
N GLU A 384 -3.66 -25.57 0.98
CA GLU A 384 -4.15 -26.97 0.96
C GLU A 384 -4.47 -27.47 -0.44
N GLN A 385 -4.84 -26.56 -1.35
CA GLN A 385 -5.22 -26.89 -2.73
C GLN A 385 -4.45 -26.03 -3.75
N PRO A 386 -3.17 -26.31 -3.98
CA PRO A 386 -2.29 -25.53 -4.84
C PRO A 386 -2.84 -25.29 -6.26
N ALA A 387 -3.42 -26.34 -6.87
CA ALA A 387 -3.95 -26.26 -8.22
C ALA A 387 -5.12 -25.25 -8.38
N GLN A 388 -5.94 -25.11 -7.33
CA GLN A 388 -7.04 -24.12 -7.35
C GLN A 388 -6.48 -22.70 -7.24
N VAL A 389 -5.46 -22.49 -6.41
CA VAL A 389 -4.80 -21.18 -6.27
C VAL A 389 -4.16 -20.75 -7.59
N VAL A 390 -3.46 -21.67 -8.26
CA VAL A 390 -2.89 -21.41 -9.60
C VAL A 390 -3.98 -21.01 -10.59
N THR A 391 -5.07 -21.75 -10.63
CA THR A 391 -6.20 -21.44 -11.53
C THR A 391 -6.83 -20.09 -11.18
N TYR A 392 -6.99 -19.77 -9.90
CA TYR A 392 -7.54 -18.50 -9.41
C TYR A 392 -6.75 -17.28 -9.89
N TYR A 393 -5.41 -17.31 -9.78
CA TYR A 393 -4.56 -16.21 -10.24
C TYR A 393 -4.48 -16.13 -11.77
N LEU A 394 -4.40 -17.25 -12.49
CA LEU A 394 -4.27 -17.26 -13.94
C LEU A 394 -5.57 -16.88 -14.67
N SER A 395 -6.74 -17.11 -14.06
CA SER A 395 -8.03 -16.84 -14.68
C SER A 395 -8.42 -15.36 -14.72
N ASP A 396 -7.84 -14.54 -13.87
CA ASP A 396 -8.18 -13.11 -13.75
C ASP A 396 -7.02 -12.24 -14.22
N ARG A 397 -7.30 -11.28 -15.11
CA ARG A 397 -6.28 -10.40 -15.68
C ARG A 397 -5.63 -9.48 -14.64
N GLN A 398 -6.42 -8.97 -13.71
CA GLN A 398 -5.92 -8.03 -12.71
C GLN A 398 -5.00 -8.73 -11.72
N ARG A 399 -5.42 -9.90 -11.19
CA ARG A 399 -4.59 -10.70 -10.28
C ARG A 399 -3.29 -11.16 -10.93
N ARG A 400 -3.36 -11.56 -12.21
CA ARG A 400 -2.17 -11.92 -12.97
C ARG A 400 -1.23 -10.74 -13.14
N ALA A 401 -1.74 -9.53 -13.42
CA ALA A 401 -0.94 -8.32 -13.55
C ALA A 401 -0.20 -7.97 -12.26
N GLU A 402 -0.78 -8.24 -11.09
CA GLU A 402 -0.12 -8.07 -9.79
C GLU A 402 1.12 -8.98 -9.67
N ILE A 403 0.99 -10.25 -10.07
CA ILE A 403 2.13 -11.18 -10.06
C ILE A 403 3.16 -10.83 -11.15
N GLU A 404 2.69 -10.40 -12.33
CA GLU A 404 3.57 -9.91 -13.41
C GLU A 404 4.44 -8.74 -12.92
N ALA A 405 3.87 -7.82 -12.13
CA ALA A 405 4.61 -6.71 -11.54
C ALA A 405 5.70 -7.19 -10.56
N VAL A 406 5.38 -8.16 -9.70
CA VAL A 406 6.37 -8.73 -8.77
C VAL A 406 7.50 -9.43 -9.52
N VAL A 407 7.18 -10.23 -10.54
CA VAL A 407 8.19 -10.92 -11.37
C VAL A 407 9.07 -9.91 -12.13
N LEU A 408 8.47 -8.83 -12.64
CA LEU A 408 9.20 -7.78 -13.32
C LEU A 408 10.18 -7.09 -12.37
N GLU A 409 9.75 -6.76 -11.16
CA GLU A 409 10.63 -6.19 -10.14
C GLU A 409 11.76 -7.16 -9.77
N ASP A 410 11.47 -8.45 -9.63
CA ASP A 410 12.47 -9.48 -9.39
C ASP A 410 13.49 -9.57 -10.53
N ASN A 411 13.04 -9.52 -11.80
CA ASN A 411 13.92 -9.51 -12.97
C ASN A 411 14.87 -8.29 -12.96
N VAL A 412 14.35 -7.11 -12.58
CA VAL A 412 15.15 -5.89 -12.45
C VAL A 412 16.19 -6.02 -11.35
N VAL A 413 15.80 -6.52 -10.19
CA VAL A 413 16.72 -6.73 -9.05
C VAL A 413 17.85 -7.70 -9.45
N ASP A 414 17.50 -8.85 -10.03
CA ASP A 414 18.46 -9.85 -10.43
C ASP A 414 19.40 -9.32 -11.54
N HIS A 415 18.89 -8.51 -12.47
CA HIS A 415 19.70 -7.86 -13.51
C HIS A 415 20.69 -6.86 -12.92
N VAL A 416 20.25 -6.02 -11.98
CA VAL A 416 21.13 -5.05 -11.30
C VAL A 416 22.19 -5.78 -10.48
N LEU A 417 21.81 -6.78 -9.67
CA LEU A 417 22.74 -7.58 -8.87
C LEU A 417 23.80 -8.29 -9.73
N SER A 418 23.45 -8.69 -10.95
CA SER A 418 24.39 -9.34 -11.86
C SER A 418 25.49 -8.42 -12.40
N LYS A 419 25.30 -7.09 -12.31
CA LYS A 419 26.21 -6.07 -12.87
C LYS A 419 26.83 -5.16 -11.82
N ALA A 420 26.11 -4.90 -10.71
CA ALA A 420 26.52 -3.98 -9.65
C ALA A 420 27.68 -4.54 -8.81
N GLN A 421 28.28 -3.64 -8.02
CA GLN A 421 29.24 -4.01 -6.98
C GLN A 421 28.45 -4.45 -5.75
N VAL A 422 28.28 -5.78 -5.61
CA VAL A 422 27.51 -6.36 -4.51
C VAL A 422 28.40 -6.61 -3.31
N THR A 423 27.96 -6.15 -2.14
CA THR A 423 28.58 -6.48 -0.84
C THR A 423 27.60 -7.33 -0.05
N ASP A 424 28.03 -8.52 0.37
CA ASP A 424 27.20 -9.40 1.20
C ASP A 424 27.26 -8.94 2.66
N GLU A 425 26.10 -8.72 3.25
CA GLU A 425 25.90 -8.33 4.65
C GLU A 425 25.19 -9.45 5.38
N LYS A 426 25.85 -10.00 6.39
CA LYS A 426 25.18 -10.93 7.32
C LYS A 426 24.35 -10.13 8.31
N VAL A 427 23.05 -10.29 8.24
CA VAL A 427 22.08 -9.64 9.13
C VAL A 427 21.70 -10.63 10.22
N ASP A 428 21.65 -10.14 11.45
CA ASP A 428 21.16 -10.93 12.58
C ASP A 428 19.70 -11.36 12.35
N PHE A 429 19.38 -12.58 12.79
CA PHE A 429 18.04 -13.14 12.60
C PHE A 429 16.96 -12.28 13.27
N ASP A 430 17.18 -11.84 14.51
CA ASP A 430 16.20 -11.06 15.28
C ASP A 430 16.00 -9.68 14.64
N GLU A 431 17.08 -9.05 14.14
CA GLU A 431 16.99 -7.80 13.37
C GLU A 431 16.18 -7.99 12.08
N LEU A 432 16.46 -9.08 11.34
CA LEU A 432 15.78 -9.37 10.08
C LEU A 432 14.29 -9.68 10.30
N MET A 433 13.98 -10.39 11.40
CA MET A 433 12.60 -10.78 11.74
C MET A 433 11.83 -9.66 12.45
N GLY A 434 12.50 -8.59 12.88
CA GLY A 434 11.88 -7.47 13.61
C GLY A 434 11.47 -7.88 15.03
N THR A 435 12.23 -8.78 15.66
CA THR A 435 12.01 -9.27 17.02
C THR A 435 13.06 -8.74 17.99
N ALA A 436 13.98 -7.90 17.50
CA ALA A 436 15.04 -7.26 18.27
C ALA A 436 14.53 -6.05 19.08
#